data_93d3c1ec65321b2ea7fd1e65993ba3b4
#
_entry.id   93d3c1ec65321b2ea7fd1e65993ba3b4
#
_cell.length_a   1.000
_cell.length_b   1.000
_cell.length_c   1.000
_cell.angle_alpha   90.00
_cell.angle_beta   90.00
_cell.angle_gamma   90.00
#
_symmetry.space_group_name_H-M   'P 1'
#
loop_
_entity.id
_entity.type
_entity.pdbx_description
1 polymer ?
#
loop_
_entity_poly.entity_id
_entity_poly.type
_entity_poly.pdbx_seq_one_letter_code
_entity_poly.pdbx_strand_id
1 'polypeptide(L)'
;MSILNVSSIEKAVEKNATQPADIFNQTRKTIIERLKNDGSEEGGKDGMDASLISFNIEKTKMSYAAAQNPIWIIRDGELIEIKPEKMPIGKHDNDHIPFQGGEYEIKKGDQIYTLTDGFQDQFGGPKSKKFMVKKMREYFLSISNLSLVEQHQKIEDTFANWKGDMEQIDDVCIIGIKI
;
A
#
# COMPACT_ATOMS: atom_id res chain seq x y z
N MET A 1 2.19 -17.36 -3.77
CA MET A 1 2.27 -15.95 -4.28
C MET A 1 3.38 -15.13 -3.63
N SER A 2 3.53 -15.04 -2.31
CA SER A 2 4.50 -14.13 -1.66
C SER A 2 5.95 -14.26 -2.17
N ILE A 3 6.48 -15.49 -2.30
CA ILE A 3 7.85 -15.73 -2.83
C ILE A 3 7.98 -15.25 -4.27
N LEU A 4 6.96 -15.48 -5.10
CA LEU A 4 6.94 -15.03 -6.49
C LEU A 4 6.97 -13.50 -6.58
N ASN A 5 6.18 -12.84 -5.74
CA ASN A 5 6.10 -11.38 -5.69
C ASN A 5 7.45 -10.76 -5.32
N VAL A 6 8.07 -11.23 -4.21
CA VAL A 6 9.40 -10.77 -3.76
C VAL A 6 10.45 -10.98 -4.85
N SER A 7 10.58 -12.21 -5.39
CA SER A 7 11.58 -12.51 -6.42
C SER A 7 11.35 -11.73 -7.73
N SER A 8 10.12 -11.32 -8.01
CA SER A 8 9.80 -10.52 -9.20
C SER A 8 10.17 -9.05 -9.03
N ILE A 9 10.01 -8.51 -7.82
CA ILE A 9 10.47 -7.15 -7.48
C ILE A 9 12.01 -7.11 -7.50
N GLU A 10 12.69 -8.06 -6.85
CA GLU A 10 14.15 -8.16 -6.87
C GLU A 10 14.69 -8.17 -8.30
N LYS A 11 14.12 -9.02 -9.16
CA LYS A 11 14.51 -9.09 -10.58
C LYS A 11 14.26 -7.78 -11.35
N ALA A 12 13.24 -7.01 -11.00
CA ALA A 12 12.98 -5.71 -11.61
C ALA A 12 14.07 -4.69 -11.21
N VAL A 13 14.45 -4.67 -9.93
CA VAL A 13 15.52 -3.81 -9.41
C VAL A 13 16.88 -4.19 -10.00
N GLU A 14 17.21 -5.49 -10.09
CA GLU A 14 18.44 -5.98 -10.72
C GLU A 14 18.58 -5.57 -12.19
N LYS A 15 17.45 -5.38 -12.89
CA LYS A 15 17.41 -4.87 -14.27
C LYS A 15 17.52 -3.34 -14.36
N ASN A 16 17.97 -2.68 -13.29
CA ASN A 16 18.12 -1.23 -13.19
C ASN A 16 16.82 -0.43 -13.30
N ALA A 17 15.68 -1.01 -12.97
CA ALA A 17 14.46 -0.22 -12.77
C ALA A 17 14.62 0.59 -11.48
N THR A 18 14.64 1.92 -11.57
CA THR A 18 14.85 2.82 -10.44
C THR A 18 13.60 3.60 -10.07
N GLN A 19 12.68 3.75 -11.00
CA GLN A 19 11.41 4.42 -10.74
C GLN A 19 10.36 3.42 -10.27
N PRO A 20 9.56 3.76 -9.24
CA PRO A 20 8.53 2.87 -8.70
C PRO A 20 7.57 2.29 -9.75
N ALA A 21 7.14 3.11 -10.71
CA ALA A 21 6.26 2.65 -11.79
C ALA A 21 6.94 1.63 -12.71
N ASP A 22 8.21 1.80 -13.03
CA ASP A 22 8.97 0.87 -13.86
C ASP A 22 9.16 -0.47 -13.13
N ILE A 23 9.42 -0.41 -11.83
CA ILE A 23 9.50 -1.62 -10.97
C ILE A 23 8.17 -2.37 -11.03
N PHE A 24 7.03 -1.70 -10.87
CA PHE A 24 5.72 -2.34 -10.95
C PHE A 24 5.44 -2.92 -12.33
N ASN A 25 5.75 -2.21 -13.41
CA ASN A 25 5.55 -2.69 -14.77
C ASN A 25 6.39 -3.92 -15.09
N GLN A 26 7.66 -3.96 -14.67
CA GLN A 26 8.52 -5.12 -14.85
C GLN A 26 8.11 -6.29 -13.98
N THR A 27 7.73 -6.02 -12.72
CA THR A 27 7.22 -7.03 -11.79
C THR A 27 5.95 -7.68 -12.33
N ARG A 28 4.98 -6.89 -12.80
CA ARG A 28 3.75 -7.38 -13.42
C ARG A 28 4.04 -8.30 -14.61
N LYS A 29 4.92 -7.88 -15.50
CA LYS A 29 5.33 -8.71 -16.65
C LYS A 29 5.88 -10.07 -16.19
N THR A 30 6.76 -10.05 -15.18
CA THR A 30 7.37 -11.28 -14.64
C THR A 30 6.32 -12.19 -14.00
N ILE A 31 5.38 -11.65 -13.23
CA ILE A 31 4.30 -12.42 -12.59
C ILE A 31 3.42 -13.07 -13.66
N ILE A 32 2.96 -12.31 -14.65
CA ILE A 32 2.11 -12.82 -15.73
C ILE A 32 2.83 -13.91 -16.53
N GLU A 33 4.10 -13.71 -16.89
CA GLU A 33 4.90 -14.69 -17.62
C GLU A 33 5.07 -16.00 -16.83
N ARG A 34 5.28 -15.92 -15.53
CA ARG A 34 5.48 -17.11 -14.69
C ARG A 34 4.17 -17.87 -14.44
N LEU A 35 3.06 -17.16 -14.24
CA LEU A 35 1.76 -17.80 -14.02
C LEU A 35 1.14 -18.38 -15.30
N LYS A 36 1.49 -17.87 -16.48
CA LYS A 36 1.11 -18.52 -17.75
C LYS A 36 1.70 -19.91 -17.94
N ASN A 37 2.85 -20.18 -17.32
CA ASN A 37 3.59 -21.44 -17.48
C ASN A 37 3.16 -22.53 -16.47
N ASP A 38 2.17 -22.27 -15.62
CA ASP A 38 1.66 -23.26 -14.65
C ASP A 38 0.61 -24.22 -15.22
N GLY A 39 0.27 -24.10 -16.51
CA GLY A 39 -0.64 -25.01 -17.24
C GLY A 39 -2.12 -24.73 -17.03
N SER A 40 -2.50 -23.65 -16.35
CA SER A 40 -3.91 -23.25 -16.25
C SER A 40 -4.36 -22.55 -17.54
N GLU A 41 -5.43 -23.05 -18.20
CA GLU A 41 -5.98 -22.45 -19.43
C GLU A 41 -6.45 -20.99 -19.24
N GLU A 42 -6.71 -20.56 -18.01
CA GLU A 42 -7.14 -19.20 -17.66
C GLU A 42 -6.02 -18.29 -17.14
N GLY A 43 -4.75 -18.76 -17.11
CA GLY A 43 -3.61 -18.02 -16.54
C GLY A 43 -4.02 -17.26 -15.29
N GLY A 44 -3.67 -17.75 -14.11
CA GLY A 44 -4.20 -17.25 -12.83
C GLY A 44 -4.33 -15.72 -12.78
N LYS A 45 -5.50 -15.24 -12.40
CA LYS A 45 -5.77 -13.80 -12.18
C LYS A 45 -5.09 -13.28 -10.91
N ASP A 46 -4.14 -14.03 -10.39
CA ASP A 46 -3.40 -13.67 -9.19
C ASP A 46 -2.47 -12.48 -9.45
N GLY A 47 -2.46 -11.57 -8.50
CA GLY A 47 -1.63 -10.39 -8.50
C GLY A 47 -1.31 -9.98 -7.07
N MET A 48 -0.62 -8.85 -6.91
CA MET A 48 -0.45 -8.23 -5.60
C MET A 48 -0.89 -6.78 -5.63
N ASP A 49 -1.42 -6.33 -4.52
CA ASP A 49 -1.67 -4.94 -4.22
C ASP A 49 -0.48 -4.38 -3.46
N ALA A 50 0.02 -3.21 -3.87
CA ALA A 50 1.22 -2.64 -3.27
C ALA A 50 1.29 -1.13 -3.45
N SER A 51 2.02 -0.50 -2.55
CA SER A 51 2.53 0.87 -2.70
C SER A 51 4.05 0.84 -2.60
N LEU A 52 4.73 1.51 -3.53
CA LEU A 52 6.18 1.65 -3.54
C LEU A 52 6.55 3.14 -3.50
N ILE A 53 7.41 3.49 -2.57
CA ILE A 53 7.92 4.85 -2.41
C ILE A 53 9.44 4.81 -2.43
N SER A 54 10.04 5.74 -3.17
CA SER A 54 11.46 6.03 -3.09
C SER A 54 11.68 7.51 -2.79
N PHE A 55 12.72 7.81 -2.01
CA PHE A 55 13.09 9.17 -1.64
C PHE A 55 14.39 9.56 -2.32
N ASN A 56 14.50 10.83 -2.73
CA ASN A 56 15.80 11.39 -3.06
C ASN A 56 16.66 11.53 -1.79
N ILE A 57 17.99 11.67 -1.96
CA ILE A 57 18.95 11.73 -0.84
C ILE A 57 18.63 12.88 0.12
N GLU A 58 18.27 14.05 -0.40
CA GLU A 58 17.91 15.22 0.39
C GLU A 58 16.54 15.12 1.05
N LYS A 59 15.75 14.08 0.76
CA LYS A 59 14.39 13.88 1.25
C LYS A 59 13.46 15.08 1.02
N THR A 60 13.58 15.71 -0.15
CA THR A 60 12.72 16.80 -0.60
C THR A 60 11.67 16.35 -1.60
N LYS A 61 11.89 15.18 -2.19
CA LYS A 61 10.97 14.54 -3.13
C LYS A 61 10.85 13.07 -2.87
N MET A 62 9.64 12.54 -3.07
CA MET A 62 9.41 11.12 -3.20
C MET A 62 8.87 10.80 -4.60
N SER A 63 9.36 9.73 -5.19
CA SER A 63 8.74 9.09 -6.35
C SER A 63 7.89 7.92 -5.86
N TYR A 64 6.77 7.66 -6.49
CA TYR A 64 5.84 6.63 -6.03
C TYR A 64 5.15 5.88 -7.17
N ALA A 65 4.67 4.69 -6.84
CA ALA A 65 3.64 3.96 -7.59
C ALA A 65 2.70 3.29 -6.57
N ALA A 66 1.43 3.21 -6.92
CA ALA A 66 0.39 2.69 -6.04
C ALA A 66 -0.58 1.81 -6.84
N ALA A 67 -0.62 0.52 -6.53
CA ALA A 67 -1.52 -0.47 -7.09
C ALA A 67 -2.54 -0.87 -6.03
N GLN A 68 -3.80 -0.48 -6.18
CA GLN A 68 -4.94 -0.68 -5.27
C GLN A 68 -4.79 -0.01 -3.89
N ASN A 69 -3.60 0.00 -3.29
CA ASN A 69 -3.33 0.56 -1.97
C ASN A 69 -2.93 2.04 -2.06
N PRO A 70 -3.66 2.97 -1.42
CA PRO A 70 -3.35 4.39 -1.45
C PRO A 70 -2.10 4.72 -0.62
N ILE A 71 -1.52 5.90 -0.89
CA ILE A 71 -0.52 6.52 -0.04
C ILE A 71 -1.16 7.74 0.61
N TRP A 72 -1.08 7.85 1.93
CA TRP A 72 -1.58 9.00 2.68
C TRP A 72 -0.43 9.87 3.14
N ILE A 73 -0.60 11.17 3.03
CA ILE A 73 0.34 12.17 3.53
C ILE A 73 -0.44 13.07 4.48
N ILE A 74 0.03 13.20 5.71
CA ILE A 74 -0.52 14.16 6.67
C ILE A 74 0.46 15.33 6.77
N ARG A 75 -0.02 16.50 6.41
CA ARG A 75 0.70 17.77 6.43
C ARG A 75 -0.18 18.84 7.06
N ASP A 76 0.34 19.56 8.06
CA ASP A 76 -0.36 20.69 8.70
C ASP A 76 -1.78 20.35 9.19
N GLY A 77 -2.00 19.10 9.63
CA GLY A 77 -3.30 18.62 10.09
C GLY A 77 -4.29 18.23 8.99
N GLU A 78 -3.87 18.22 7.73
CA GLU A 78 -4.67 17.78 6.59
C GLU A 78 -4.17 16.46 6.02
N LEU A 79 -5.09 15.59 5.61
CA LEU A 79 -4.77 14.33 4.95
C LEU A 79 -4.90 14.49 3.44
N ILE A 80 -3.78 14.32 2.76
CA ILE A 80 -3.65 14.29 1.31
C ILE A 80 -3.56 12.83 0.88
N GLU A 81 -4.44 12.40 -0.02
CA GLU A 81 -4.44 11.04 -0.55
C GLU A 81 -3.87 11.00 -1.96
N ILE A 82 -2.81 10.23 -2.15
CA ILE A 82 -2.38 9.78 -3.46
C ILE A 82 -3.22 8.54 -3.79
N LYS A 83 -4.14 8.71 -4.73
CA LYS A 83 -5.05 7.64 -5.15
C LYS A 83 -4.27 6.56 -5.91
N PRO A 84 -4.53 5.28 -5.62
CA PRO A 84 -3.90 4.20 -6.36
C PRO A 84 -4.51 4.04 -7.75
N GLU A 85 -3.76 3.43 -8.64
CA GLU A 85 -4.29 2.87 -9.88
C GLU A 85 -5.11 1.61 -9.54
N LYS A 86 -6.32 1.53 -10.12
CA LYS A 86 -7.31 0.48 -9.80
C LYS A 86 -7.02 -0.80 -10.56
N MET A 87 -5.82 -1.31 -10.42
CA MET A 87 -5.39 -2.59 -10.97
C MET A 87 -4.28 -3.19 -10.09
N PRO A 88 -4.24 -4.51 -9.92
CA PRO A 88 -3.17 -5.19 -9.19
C PRO A 88 -1.90 -5.28 -10.06
N ILE A 89 -0.79 -5.58 -9.43
CA ILE A 89 0.46 -5.96 -10.11
C ILE A 89 0.35 -7.45 -10.48
N GLY A 90 -0.31 -7.73 -11.59
CA GLY A 90 -0.63 -9.09 -12.04
C GLY A 90 -1.54 -9.07 -13.27
N LYS A 91 -2.17 -10.21 -13.54
CA LYS A 91 -3.14 -10.34 -14.63
C LYS A 91 -4.44 -9.60 -14.31
N HIS A 92 -4.84 -8.70 -15.19
CA HIS A 92 -6.06 -7.89 -15.06
C HIS A 92 -6.56 -7.48 -16.44
N ASP A 93 -7.83 -7.08 -16.57
CA ASP A 93 -8.41 -6.63 -17.83
C ASP A 93 -7.67 -5.40 -18.41
N ASN A 94 -7.10 -4.58 -17.53
CA ASN A 94 -6.30 -3.40 -17.87
C ASN A 94 -4.78 -3.64 -17.78
N ASP A 95 -4.29 -4.87 -17.80
CA ASP A 95 -2.87 -5.19 -17.65
C ASP A 95 -1.97 -4.67 -18.78
N HIS A 96 -2.58 -4.28 -19.91
CA HIS A 96 -1.93 -3.61 -21.03
C HIS A 96 -1.63 -2.12 -20.75
N ILE A 97 -2.28 -1.51 -19.75
CA ILE A 97 -2.05 -0.12 -19.35
C ILE A 97 -0.87 -0.11 -18.36
N PRO A 98 0.22 0.62 -18.64
CA PRO A 98 1.35 0.69 -17.71
C PRO A 98 0.98 1.49 -16.46
N PHE A 99 1.56 1.13 -15.30
CA PHE A 99 1.56 1.98 -14.12
C PHE A 99 2.30 3.28 -14.44
N GLN A 100 1.73 4.41 -14.05
CA GLN A 100 2.30 5.73 -14.31
C GLN A 100 3.16 6.21 -13.12
N GLY A 101 2.68 5.96 -11.91
CA GLY A 101 3.31 6.53 -10.71
C GLY A 101 3.33 8.06 -10.73
N GLY A 102 4.24 8.65 -9.97
CA GLY A 102 4.42 10.10 -9.92
C GLY A 102 5.50 10.54 -8.96
N GLU A 103 5.67 11.87 -8.88
CA GLU A 103 6.53 12.52 -7.90
C GLU A 103 5.70 13.42 -6.99
N TYR A 104 6.14 13.58 -5.75
CA TYR A 104 5.52 14.45 -4.77
C TYR A 104 6.59 15.19 -3.97
N GLU A 105 6.45 16.52 -3.84
CA GLU A 105 7.33 17.32 -2.99
C GLU A 105 6.98 17.09 -1.52
N ILE A 106 7.95 16.63 -0.75
CA ILE A 106 7.81 16.40 0.69
C ILE A 106 8.47 17.53 1.47
N LYS A 107 7.94 17.79 2.66
CA LYS A 107 8.41 18.83 3.56
C LYS A 107 8.70 18.24 4.94
N LYS A 108 9.60 18.91 5.65
CA LYS A 108 9.86 18.57 7.04
C LYS A 108 8.55 18.61 7.86
N GLY A 109 8.28 17.55 8.58
CA GLY A 109 7.08 17.37 9.38
C GLY A 109 5.97 16.55 8.69
N ASP A 110 6.09 16.28 7.40
CA ASP A 110 5.17 15.37 6.72
C ASP A 110 5.20 13.98 7.36
N GLN A 111 4.04 13.37 7.47
CA GLN A 111 3.89 11.98 7.86
C GLN A 111 3.28 11.22 6.68
N ILE A 112 3.99 10.21 6.23
CA ILE A 112 3.61 9.42 5.05
C ILE A 112 3.24 8.03 5.51
N TYR A 113 2.08 7.52 5.05
CA TYR A 113 1.61 6.18 5.38
C TYR A 113 1.32 5.39 4.12
N THR A 114 1.82 4.15 4.10
CA THR A 114 1.37 3.12 3.19
C THR A 114 0.64 2.05 4.00
N LEU A 115 -0.43 1.51 3.45
CA LEU A 115 -1.31 0.61 4.21
C LEU A 115 -2.00 -0.39 3.29
N THR A 116 -2.30 -1.56 3.84
CA THR A 116 -3.23 -2.53 3.24
C THR A 116 -4.66 -2.20 3.66
N ASP A 117 -5.64 -2.79 3.02
CA ASP A 117 -7.05 -2.56 3.31
C ASP A 117 -7.59 -3.37 4.51
N GLY A 118 -6.81 -4.33 5.02
CA GLY A 118 -7.23 -5.22 6.11
C GLY A 118 -7.74 -4.49 7.36
N PHE A 119 -7.14 -3.33 7.74
CA PHE A 119 -7.62 -2.57 8.88
C PHE A 119 -9.01 -1.97 8.63
N GLN A 120 -9.21 -1.30 7.50
CA GLN A 120 -10.48 -0.65 7.18
C GLN A 120 -11.62 -1.66 6.96
N ASP A 121 -11.27 -2.84 6.50
CA ASP A 121 -12.21 -3.91 6.18
C ASP A 121 -12.52 -4.83 7.37
N GLN A 122 -11.73 -4.74 8.45
CA GLN A 122 -11.97 -5.52 9.66
C GLN A 122 -13.35 -5.25 10.25
N PHE A 123 -14.11 -6.32 10.45
CA PHE A 123 -15.38 -6.27 11.18
C PHE A 123 -15.13 -6.18 12.68
N GLY A 124 -15.97 -5.40 13.36
CA GLY A 124 -15.85 -5.23 14.80
C GLY A 124 -16.77 -4.16 15.36
N GLY A 125 -16.47 -3.77 16.62
CA GLY A 125 -17.23 -2.80 17.37
C GLY A 125 -18.64 -3.27 17.74
N PRO A 126 -19.44 -2.42 18.41
CA PRO A 126 -20.74 -2.82 19.01
C PRO A 126 -21.78 -3.30 18.00
N LYS A 127 -21.60 -2.98 16.72
CA LYS A 127 -22.55 -3.30 15.63
C LYS A 127 -22.01 -4.30 14.62
N SER A 128 -20.86 -4.91 14.89
CA SER A 128 -20.20 -5.87 13.98
C SER A 128 -20.12 -5.36 12.53
N LYS A 129 -19.64 -4.13 12.33
CA LYS A 129 -19.49 -3.50 11.02
C LYS A 129 -18.01 -3.36 10.65
N LYS A 130 -17.72 -3.15 9.36
CA LYS A 130 -16.38 -2.77 8.92
C LYS A 130 -15.95 -1.46 9.57
N PHE A 131 -14.64 -1.31 9.84
CA PHE A 131 -14.07 -0.07 10.38
C PHE A 131 -14.30 1.11 9.44
N MET A 132 -14.15 0.89 8.17
CA MET A 132 -14.35 1.81 7.05
C MET A 132 -13.23 2.85 6.89
N VAL A 133 -12.86 3.11 5.63
CA VAL A 133 -11.78 4.04 5.27
C VAL A 133 -11.99 5.46 5.79
N LYS A 134 -13.24 5.95 5.83
CA LYS A 134 -13.54 7.28 6.35
C LYS A 134 -13.14 7.41 7.82
N LYS A 135 -13.56 6.45 8.66
CA LYS A 135 -13.21 6.42 10.08
C LYS A 135 -11.70 6.27 10.29
N MET A 136 -11.04 5.48 9.43
CA MET A 136 -9.59 5.31 9.49
C MET A 136 -8.85 6.63 9.20
N ARG A 137 -9.27 7.39 8.20
CA ARG A 137 -8.70 8.72 7.90
C ARG A 137 -8.87 9.71 9.06
N GLU A 138 -10.07 9.80 9.61
CA GLU A 138 -10.37 10.65 10.78
C GLU A 138 -9.50 10.24 11.98
N TYR A 139 -9.31 8.94 12.18
CA TYR A 139 -8.49 8.40 13.25
C TYR A 139 -7.01 8.76 13.07
N PHE A 140 -6.43 8.56 11.89
CA PHE A 140 -5.04 8.92 11.61
C PHE A 140 -4.78 10.42 11.81
N LEU A 141 -5.70 11.27 11.35
CA LEU A 141 -5.63 12.70 11.63
C LEU A 141 -5.64 13.01 13.12
N SER A 142 -6.46 12.32 13.90
CA SER A 142 -6.60 12.56 15.34
C SER A 142 -5.36 12.24 16.16
N ILE A 143 -4.50 11.34 15.67
CA ILE A 143 -3.26 10.92 16.33
C ILE A 143 -1.99 11.50 15.69
N SER A 144 -2.12 12.31 14.65
CA SER A 144 -0.98 12.82 13.87
C SER A 144 -0.03 13.73 14.64
N ASN A 145 -0.47 14.32 15.74
CA ASN A 145 0.37 15.15 16.62
C ASN A 145 1.27 14.33 17.55
N LEU A 146 1.06 13.01 17.65
CA LEU A 146 1.84 12.11 18.48
C LEU A 146 3.14 11.69 17.76
N SER A 147 4.09 11.14 18.52
CA SER A 147 5.27 10.48 17.94
C SER A 147 4.84 9.21 17.18
N LEU A 148 5.65 8.76 16.20
CA LEU A 148 5.35 7.53 15.47
C LEU A 148 5.26 6.30 16.38
N VAL A 149 6.03 6.26 17.48
CA VAL A 149 5.95 5.17 18.47
C VAL A 149 4.60 5.16 19.18
N GLU A 150 4.14 6.34 19.61
CA GLU A 150 2.81 6.46 20.24
C GLU A 150 1.68 6.16 19.25
N GLN A 151 1.82 6.60 18.01
CA GLN A 151 0.86 6.28 16.95
C GLN A 151 0.77 4.77 16.71
N HIS A 152 1.92 4.10 16.61
CA HIS A 152 1.99 2.65 16.44
C HIS A 152 1.19 1.93 17.55
N GLN A 153 1.47 2.23 18.82
CA GLN A 153 0.76 1.64 19.95
C GLN A 153 -0.76 1.90 19.88
N LYS A 154 -1.15 3.14 19.57
CA LYS A 154 -2.57 3.50 19.45
C LYS A 154 -3.26 2.80 18.29
N ILE A 155 -2.57 2.60 17.17
CA ILE A 155 -3.11 1.88 16.01
C ILE A 155 -3.35 0.40 16.36
N GLU A 156 -2.37 -0.24 17.01
CA GLU A 156 -2.51 -1.62 17.48
C GLU A 156 -3.66 -1.77 18.48
N ASP A 157 -3.72 -0.91 19.52
CA ASP A 157 -4.78 -0.93 20.52
C ASP A 157 -6.16 -0.70 19.88
N THR A 158 -6.24 0.23 18.93
CA THR A 158 -7.51 0.55 18.24
C THR A 158 -7.97 -0.62 17.38
N PHE A 159 -7.05 -1.28 16.67
CA PHE A 159 -7.36 -2.45 15.87
C PHE A 159 -7.83 -3.62 16.75
N ALA A 160 -7.09 -3.92 17.82
CA ALA A 160 -7.42 -4.98 18.76
C ALA A 160 -8.78 -4.75 19.43
N ASN A 161 -9.04 -3.54 19.93
CA ASN A 161 -10.31 -3.18 20.55
C ASN A 161 -11.48 -3.19 19.55
N TRP A 162 -11.23 -2.78 18.28
CA TRP A 162 -12.26 -2.83 17.26
C TRP A 162 -12.61 -4.28 16.90
N LYS A 163 -11.61 -5.10 16.63
CA LYS A 163 -11.76 -6.50 16.26
C LYS A 163 -12.44 -7.29 17.40
N GLY A 164 -12.03 -7.04 18.64
CA GLY A 164 -12.49 -7.83 19.79
C GLY A 164 -12.24 -9.31 19.56
N ASP A 165 -13.27 -10.12 19.81
CA ASP A 165 -13.21 -11.58 19.64
C ASP A 165 -13.49 -12.05 18.20
N MET A 166 -13.70 -11.13 17.26
CA MET A 166 -13.90 -11.49 15.85
C MET A 166 -12.62 -11.97 15.19
N GLU A 167 -12.78 -12.86 14.20
CA GLU A 167 -11.68 -13.31 13.36
C GLU A 167 -11.09 -12.13 12.54
N GLN A 168 -9.78 -12.11 12.40
CA GLN A 168 -9.12 -11.21 11.45
C GLN A 168 -9.30 -11.75 10.05
N ILE A 169 -9.88 -10.94 9.17
CA ILE A 169 -10.30 -11.37 7.83
C ILE A 169 -9.23 -11.15 6.76
N ASP A 170 -8.25 -10.29 7.02
CA ASP A 170 -7.20 -9.96 6.07
C ASP A 170 -5.92 -9.49 6.77
N ASP A 171 -4.80 -9.46 6.05
CA ASP A 171 -3.50 -9.00 6.54
C ASP A 171 -3.51 -7.48 6.75
N VAL A 172 -3.09 -7.05 7.94
CA VAL A 172 -2.98 -5.64 8.31
C VAL A 172 -1.51 -5.24 8.33
N CYS A 173 -1.11 -4.41 7.39
CA CYS A 173 0.21 -3.80 7.34
C CYS A 173 0.08 -2.28 7.21
N ILE A 174 0.74 -1.53 8.08
CA ILE A 174 0.79 -0.06 8.07
C ILE A 174 2.23 0.37 8.30
N ILE A 175 2.78 1.13 7.38
CA ILE A 175 4.12 1.71 7.50
C ILE A 175 3.97 3.24 7.59
N GLY A 176 4.46 3.82 8.68
CA GLY A 176 4.50 5.27 8.89
C GLY A 176 5.93 5.81 8.83
N ILE A 177 6.12 6.88 8.08
CA ILE A 177 7.41 7.57 7.92
C ILE A 177 7.20 9.05 8.25
N LYS A 178 8.08 9.63 9.08
CA LYS A 178 8.10 11.07 9.35
C LYS A 178 9.34 11.69 8.72
N ILE A 179 9.15 12.77 7.96
CA ILE A 179 10.19 13.53 7.28
C ILE A 179 10.78 14.60 8.23
#